data_7e98f8430983468be7f9c7afcb438238
#
_entry.id   7e98f8430983468be7f9c7afcb438238
#
_cell.length_a   1.000
_cell.length_b   1.000
_cell.length_c   1.000
_cell.angle_alpha   90.00
_cell.angle_beta   90.00
_cell.angle_gamma   90.00
#
_symmetry.space_group_name_H-M   'P 1'
#
loop_
_entity.id
_entity.type
_entity.pdbx_description
1 polymer ?
#
loop_
_entity_poly.entity_id
_entity_poly.type
_entity_poly.pdbx_seq_one_letter_code
_entity_poly.pdbx_strand_id
1 'polypeptide(L)'
;MQSKTFNGLVGFHVFLPINYYATDNSVINIGWVRSIDYAEEIYGNLLHHIENKKKLKVYIRHFIKKNFFVPNNNLLKNEWFYPEKIDFQLKYFNIDHNFNSEKNYYFVLAEPAINKYFVDPRTLLNNRHFEYMITWYLLGISSIVMLIILRRKN
;
A
#
# COMPACT_ATOMS: atom_id res chain seq x y z
N MET A 1 4.09 4.23 10.95
CA MET A 1 4.60 3.35 9.86
C MET A 1 3.74 2.11 9.75
N GLN A 2 3.34 1.71 8.55
CA GLN A 2 2.57 0.46 8.33
C GLN A 2 3.55 -0.70 8.10
N SER A 3 3.51 -1.73 8.97
CA SER A 3 4.37 -2.91 8.79
C SER A 3 3.90 -3.74 7.59
N LYS A 4 4.83 -4.16 6.75
CA LYS A 4 4.61 -4.99 5.56
C LYS A 4 5.83 -5.88 5.31
N THR A 5 5.59 -7.08 4.80
CA THR A 5 6.66 -7.93 4.32
C THR A 5 6.92 -7.67 2.84
N PHE A 6 8.19 -7.60 2.49
CA PHE A 6 8.63 -7.51 1.10
C PHE A 6 9.76 -8.54 0.88
N ASN A 7 9.58 -9.46 -0.05
CA ASN A 7 10.49 -10.58 -0.31
C ASN A 7 10.88 -11.35 0.96
N GLY A 8 9.92 -11.60 1.86
CA GLY A 8 10.15 -12.29 3.13
C GLY A 8 10.80 -11.44 4.23
N LEU A 9 11.20 -10.22 3.96
CA LEU A 9 11.75 -9.29 4.93
C LEU A 9 10.65 -8.45 5.57
N VAL A 10 10.69 -8.29 6.88
CA VAL A 10 9.81 -7.37 7.60
C VAL A 10 10.33 -5.94 7.45
N GLY A 11 9.42 -5.02 7.16
CA GLY A 11 9.74 -3.60 7.02
C GLY A 11 8.47 -2.75 7.08
N PHE A 12 8.57 -1.51 6.65
CA PHE A 12 7.50 -0.52 6.83
C PHE A 12 7.30 0.30 5.57
N HIS A 13 6.06 0.71 5.30
CA HIS A 13 5.78 1.82 4.40
C HIS A 13 5.87 3.14 5.15
N VAL A 14 6.57 4.09 4.57
CA VAL A 14 6.74 5.43 5.13
C VAL A 14 5.84 6.42 4.41
N PHE A 15 5.04 7.14 5.19
CA PHE A 15 4.15 8.17 4.71
C PHE A 15 4.61 9.52 5.23
N LEU A 16 4.68 10.51 4.35
CA LEU A 16 5.04 11.88 4.68
C LEU A 16 3.86 12.82 4.36
N PRO A 17 3.55 13.76 5.25
CA PRO A 17 2.62 14.82 4.93
C PRO A 17 3.23 15.78 3.91
N ILE A 18 2.43 16.24 2.97
CA ILE A 18 2.82 17.23 1.96
C ILE A 18 1.82 18.38 2.01
N ASN A 19 2.36 19.59 2.20
CA ASN A 19 1.60 20.83 2.05
C ASN A 19 1.96 21.43 0.69
N TYR A 20 1.14 21.19 -0.33
CA TYR A 20 1.44 21.63 -1.70
C TYR A 20 1.02 23.10 -1.97
N TYR A 21 0.01 23.58 -1.28
CA TYR A 21 -0.42 24.99 -1.10
C TYR A 21 -1.09 25.06 0.25
N ALA A 22 -1.27 26.22 0.80
CA ALA A 22 -1.84 26.45 2.14
C ALA A 22 -3.21 25.77 2.41
N THR A 23 -3.84 25.24 1.38
CA THR A 23 -5.16 24.59 1.42
C THR A 23 -5.17 23.10 1.06
N ASP A 24 -4.03 22.51 0.63
CA ASP A 24 -4.03 21.20 0.00
C ASP A 24 -3.14 20.20 0.78
N ASN A 25 -3.65 19.79 1.93
CA ASN A 25 -3.03 18.75 2.74
C ASN A 25 -3.13 17.38 2.07
N SER A 26 -2.00 16.83 1.70
CA SER A 26 -1.89 15.53 1.03
C SER A 26 -0.84 14.65 1.71
N VAL A 27 -0.85 13.38 1.42
CA VAL A 27 0.11 12.40 1.96
C VAL A 27 0.80 11.69 0.81
N ILE A 28 2.13 11.54 0.91
CA ILE A 28 2.91 10.72 -0.02
C ILE A 28 3.49 9.49 0.68
N ASN A 29 3.31 8.34 0.08
CA ASN A 29 4.03 7.12 0.43
C ASN A 29 5.35 7.11 -0.33
N ILE A 30 6.48 7.21 0.38
CA ILE A 30 7.82 7.20 -0.21
C ILE A 30 8.36 5.78 -0.44
N GLY A 31 7.57 4.77 -0.12
CA GLY A 31 7.88 3.38 -0.37
C GLY A 31 8.11 2.56 0.89
N TRP A 32 8.58 1.33 0.66
CA TRP A 32 8.90 0.38 1.72
C TRP A 32 10.35 0.58 2.18
N VAL A 33 10.57 0.45 3.49
CA VAL A 33 11.89 0.53 4.11
C VAL A 33 12.07 -0.61 5.11
N ARG A 34 13.31 -1.08 5.26
CA ARG A 34 13.64 -2.14 6.20
C ARG A 34 13.79 -1.63 7.64
N SER A 35 14.31 -0.42 7.81
CA SER A 35 14.55 0.20 9.13
C SER A 35 14.28 1.69 9.09
N ILE A 36 14.29 2.33 10.25
CA ILE A 36 14.14 3.78 10.38
C ILE A 36 15.31 4.52 9.73
N ASP A 37 16.54 4.04 9.89
CA ASP A 37 17.74 4.65 9.30
C ASP A 37 17.61 4.76 7.77
N TYR A 38 17.06 3.73 7.13
CA TYR A 38 16.73 3.77 5.71
C TYR A 38 15.63 4.78 5.35
N ALA A 39 14.70 5.03 6.26
CA ALA A 39 13.67 6.05 6.02
C ALA A 39 14.29 7.45 5.99
N GLU A 40 15.27 7.73 6.84
CA GLU A 40 16.01 8.99 6.87
C GLU A 40 16.86 9.16 5.62
N GLU A 41 17.54 8.11 5.17
CA GLU A 41 18.30 8.12 3.90
C GLU A 41 17.40 8.45 2.71
N ILE A 42 16.25 7.78 2.61
CA ILE A 42 15.29 8.02 1.53
C ILE A 42 14.72 9.43 1.59
N TYR A 43 14.46 9.94 2.79
CA TYR A 43 14.00 11.31 2.98
C TYR A 43 15.04 12.33 2.52
N GLY A 44 16.31 12.13 2.86
CA GLY A 44 17.41 12.96 2.38
C GLY A 44 17.54 12.92 0.85
N ASN A 45 17.47 11.75 0.25
CA ASN A 45 17.47 11.58 -1.21
C ASN A 45 16.28 12.27 -1.88
N LEU A 46 15.10 12.22 -1.25
CA LEU A 46 13.89 12.89 -1.73
C LEU A 46 14.06 14.40 -1.72
N LEU A 47 14.56 14.97 -0.62
CA LEU A 47 14.82 16.41 -0.51
C LEU A 47 15.81 16.87 -1.58
N HIS A 48 16.94 16.18 -1.72
CA HIS A 48 17.94 16.50 -2.74
C HIS A 48 17.35 16.40 -4.17
N HIS A 49 16.48 15.42 -4.41
CA HIS A 49 15.80 15.28 -5.70
C HIS A 49 14.83 16.45 -5.98
N ILE A 50 14.09 16.89 -4.96
CA ILE A 50 13.17 18.04 -5.06
C ILE A 50 13.95 19.33 -5.33
N GLU A 51 15.07 19.55 -4.64
CA GLU A 51 15.94 20.71 -4.84
C GLU A 51 16.47 20.80 -6.27
N ASN A 52 16.83 19.66 -6.86
CA ASN A 52 17.41 19.62 -8.19
C ASN A 52 16.38 19.47 -9.32
N LYS A 53 15.21 18.95 -9.05
CA LYS A 53 14.13 18.71 -10.02
C LYS A 53 12.83 19.31 -9.51
N LYS A 54 12.24 20.20 -10.29
CA LYS A 54 10.95 20.81 -9.99
C LYS A 54 9.74 19.87 -10.05
N LYS A 55 9.92 18.60 -10.51
CA LYS A 55 8.82 17.65 -10.72
C LYS A 55 9.18 16.27 -10.16
N LEU A 56 8.26 15.69 -9.38
CA LEU A 56 8.31 14.31 -8.92
C LEU A 56 7.32 13.47 -9.71
N LYS A 57 7.74 12.26 -10.08
CA LYS A 57 6.84 11.26 -10.63
C LYS A 57 6.16 10.52 -9.51
N VAL A 58 4.82 10.54 -9.49
CA VAL A 58 4.01 9.88 -8.47
C VAL A 58 2.86 9.12 -9.11
N TYR A 59 2.41 8.06 -8.45
CA TYR A 59 1.13 7.41 -8.72
C TYR A 59 0.08 7.90 -7.74
N ILE A 60 -1.16 7.96 -8.19
CA ILE A 60 -2.32 8.23 -7.33
C ILE A 60 -2.88 6.88 -6.87
N ARG A 61 -3.12 6.75 -5.58
CA ARG A 61 -3.77 5.58 -4.97
C ARG A 61 -4.91 6.03 -4.08
N HIS A 62 -6.08 5.44 -4.26
CA HIS A 62 -7.24 5.74 -3.44
C HIS A 62 -7.12 5.11 -2.05
N PHE A 63 -7.64 5.82 -1.04
CA PHE A 63 -7.86 5.23 0.26
C PHE A 63 -8.96 4.17 0.15
N ILE A 64 -8.70 3.00 0.69
CA ILE A 64 -9.63 1.88 0.67
C ILE A 64 -10.23 1.76 2.07
N LYS A 65 -11.54 1.53 2.14
CA LYS A 65 -12.20 1.26 3.42
C LYS A 65 -11.56 0.06 4.11
N LYS A 66 -11.40 0.17 5.41
CA LYS A 66 -10.90 -0.89 6.28
C LYS A 66 -11.72 -2.17 6.11
N ASN A 67 -11.05 -3.30 6.00
CA ASN A 67 -11.68 -4.60 6.09
C ASN A 67 -11.96 -4.94 7.57
N PHE A 68 -13.02 -5.70 7.84
CA PHE A 68 -13.46 -6.11 9.19
C PHE A 68 -12.35 -6.77 10.01
N PHE A 69 -11.48 -7.54 9.37
CA PHE A 69 -10.39 -8.28 10.03
C PHE A 69 -9.13 -7.45 10.30
N VAL A 70 -9.06 -6.21 9.85
CA VAL A 70 -7.89 -5.34 10.07
C VAL A 70 -8.06 -4.55 11.36
N PRO A 71 -7.10 -4.57 12.31
CA PRO A 71 -7.17 -3.77 13.52
C PRO A 71 -7.26 -2.27 13.25
N ASN A 72 -7.73 -1.50 14.21
CA ASN A 72 -7.70 -0.04 14.15
C ASN A 72 -6.26 0.46 14.33
N ASN A 73 -5.93 1.56 13.66
CA ASN A 73 -4.68 2.26 13.86
C ASN A 73 -4.60 2.82 15.30
N ASN A 74 -3.41 2.83 15.87
CA ASN A 74 -3.15 3.48 17.16
C ASN A 74 -2.27 4.71 16.92
N LEU A 75 -2.89 5.86 16.82
CA LEU A 75 -2.22 7.13 16.49
C LEU A 75 -1.25 7.59 17.61
N LEU A 76 -1.55 7.26 18.87
CA LEU A 76 -0.70 7.61 20.02
C LEU A 76 0.62 6.85 19.98
N LYS A 77 0.58 5.56 19.64
CA LYS A 77 1.78 4.70 19.51
C LYS A 77 2.40 4.73 18.12
N ASN A 78 1.80 5.48 17.18
CA ASN A 78 2.22 5.51 15.77
C ASN A 78 2.23 4.12 15.11
N GLU A 79 1.27 3.25 15.50
CA GLU A 79 1.06 1.92 14.95
C GLU A 79 -0.01 1.98 13.85
N TRP A 80 0.38 1.62 12.63
CA TRP A 80 -0.47 1.71 11.46
C TRP A 80 -0.65 0.33 10.83
N PHE A 81 -1.90 -0.07 10.65
CA PHE A 81 -2.25 -1.33 9.99
C PHE A 81 -2.75 -1.11 8.56
N TYR A 82 -3.28 0.08 8.28
CA TYR A 82 -3.77 0.47 6.95
C TYR A 82 -3.76 2.00 6.81
N PRO A 83 -3.62 2.52 5.57
CA PRO A 83 -3.69 3.95 5.32
C PRO A 83 -5.15 4.40 5.37
N GLU A 84 -5.52 5.22 6.35
CA GLU A 84 -6.83 5.83 6.48
C GLU A 84 -6.74 7.34 6.44
N LYS A 85 -7.60 7.96 5.63
CA LYS A 85 -7.59 9.40 5.40
C LYS A 85 -7.76 10.20 6.69
N ILE A 86 -8.76 9.81 7.50
CA ILE A 86 -9.10 10.50 8.76
C ILE A 86 -7.92 10.44 9.73
N ASP A 87 -7.27 9.28 9.86
CA ASP A 87 -6.14 9.10 10.76
C ASP A 87 -4.94 9.97 10.37
N PHE A 88 -4.66 10.09 9.06
CA PHE A 88 -3.63 11.00 8.58
C PHE A 88 -3.97 12.45 8.86
N GLN A 89 -5.23 12.85 8.68
CA GLN A 89 -5.69 14.20 8.98
C GLN A 89 -5.50 14.53 10.47
N LEU A 90 -5.97 13.66 11.35
CA LEU A 90 -5.86 13.85 12.80
C LEU A 90 -4.40 13.86 13.28
N LYS A 91 -3.54 13.02 12.72
CA LYS A 91 -2.16 12.88 13.17
C LYS A 91 -1.25 14.02 12.71
N TYR A 92 -1.40 14.47 11.46
CA TYR A 92 -0.41 15.34 10.82
C TYR A 92 -0.90 16.74 10.51
N PHE A 93 -2.21 16.96 10.42
CA PHE A 93 -2.73 18.23 9.95
C PHE A 93 -3.55 19.02 10.98
N ASN A 94 -3.76 18.49 12.18
CA ASN A 94 -4.54 19.12 13.27
C ASN A 94 -5.87 19.72 12.80
N ILE A 95 -6.50 19.09 11.80
CA ILE A 95 -7.68 19.65 11.17
C ILE A 95 -8.90 19.10 11.92
N ASP A 96 -9.61 20.02 12.56
CA ASP A 96 -10.97 19.77 13.03
C ASP A 96 -11.80 19.15 11.91
N HIS A 97 -12.75 18.31 12.26
CA HIS A 97 -13.56 17.42 11.40
C HIS A 97 -14.19 18.07 10.13
N ASN A 98 -13.99 19.35 9.91
CA ASN A 98 -14.54 20.13 8.79
C ASN A 98 -13.63 20.17 7.54
N PHE A 99 -12.54 19.42 7.50
CA PHE A 99 -11.72 19.36 6.29
C PHE A 99 -12.43 18.52 5.22
N ASN A 100 -13.21 19.22 4.43
CA ASN A 100 -13.95 18.68 3.29
C ASN A 100 -13.02 18.55 2.07
N SER A 101 -11.89 17.86 2.20
CA SER A 101 -11.11 17.52 1.03
C SER A 101 -11.88 16.41 0.29
N GLU A 102 -12.43 16.74 -0.85
CA GLU A 102 -13.04 15.80 -1.81
C GLU A 102 -12.06 14.71 -2.26
N LYS A 103 -10.77 14.91 -1.97
CA LYS A 103 -9.69 14.00 -2.37
C LYS A 103 -9.66 12.75 -1.49
N ASN A 104 -10.10 11.63 -2.06
CA ASN A 104 -10.03 10.31 -1.43
C ASN A 104 -8.83 9.51 -1.93
N TYR A 105 -7.65 10.16 -1.99
CA TYR A 105 -6.44 9.53 -2.49
C TYR A 105 -5.18 10.07 -1.80
N TYR A 106 -4.09 9.31 -1.93
CA TYR A 106 -2.75 9.69 -1.54
C TYR A 106 -1.78 9.43 -2.70
N PHE A 107 -0.60 10.03 -2.62
CA PHE A 107 0.43 9.84 -3.62
C PHE A 107 1.35 8.69 -3.25
N VAL A 108 1.87 7.99 -4.25
CA VAL A 108 2.92 6.98 -4.11
C VAL A 108 4.09 7.41 -4.97
N LEU A 109 5.26 7.58 -4.37
CA LEU A 109 6.48 7.94 -5.08
C LEU A 109 6.82 6.89 -6.13
N ALA A 110 7.13 7.34 -7.35
CA ALA A 110 7.43 6.50 -8.50
C ALA A 110 8.85 6.75 -9.04
N GLU A 111 9.80 7.09 -8.16
CA GLU A 111 11.19 7.39 -8.51
C GLU A 111 12.13 6.32 -7.93
N PRO A 112 12.53 5.31 -8.74
CA PRO A 112 13.44 4.24 -8.28
C PRO A 112 14.78 4.76 -7.78
N ALA A 113 15.24 5.89 -8.31
CA ALA A 113 16.51 6.51 -7.90
C ALA A 113 16.51 7.02 -6.45
N ILE A 114 15.33 7.27 -5.88
CA ILE A 114 15.18 7.75 -4.51
C ILE A 114 15.11 6.59 -3.52
N ASN A 115 14.45 5.50 -3.90
CA ASN A 115 14.30 4.32 -3.05
C ASN A 115 14.71 3.05 -3.80
N LYS A 116 15.81 2.44 -3.41
CA LYS A 116 16.31 1.18 -4.00
C LYS A 116 15.36 -0.01 -3.83
N TYR A 117 14.45 0.06 -2.86
CA TYR A 117 13.38 -0.91 -2.66
C TYR A 117 12.08 -0.50 -3.34
N PHE A 118 12.17 0.44 -4.27
CA PHE A 118 11.01 0.81 -5.07
C PHE A 118 10.53 -0.40 -5.85
N VAL A 119 9.24 -0.70 -5.66
CA VAL A 119 8.54 -1.70 -6.47
C VAL A 119 7.41 -0.98 -7.19
N ASP A 120 7.39 -1.09 -8.50
CA ASP A 120 6.28 -0.53 -9.27
C ASP A 120 4.97 -1.17 -8.76
N PRO A 121 4.03 -0.37 -8.24
CA PRO A 121 2.76 -0.89 -7.74
C PRO A 121 1.99 -1.75 -8.75
N ARG A 122 2.25 -1.53 -10.05
CA ARG A 122 1.64 -2.31 -11.15
C ARG A 122 2.18 -3.74 -11.20
N THR A 123 3.43 -3.97 -10.80
CA THR A 123 4.04 -5.31 -10.76
C THR A 123 3.60 -6.13 -9.54
N LEU A 124 3.07 -5.47 -8.52
CA LEU A 124 2.54 -6.14 -7.32
C LEU A 124 1.16 -6.77 -7.53
N LEU A 125 0.53 -6.52 -8.66
CA LEU A 125 -0.71 -7.19 -9.07
C LEU A 125 -0.37 -8.59 -9.59
N ASN A 126 0.23 -9.43 -8.72
CA ASN A 126 0.39 -10.86 -9.04
C ASN A 126 -1.01 -11.49 -9.08
N ASN A 127 -1.53 -11.59 -10.29
CA ASN A 127 -2.86 -12.14 -10.54
C ASN A 127 -2.81 -13.68 -10.42
N ARG A 128 -2.90 -14.17 -9.19
CA ARG A 128 -2.99 -15.62 -8.93
C ARG A 128 -4.36 -16.20 -9.27
N HIS A 129 -5.29 -15.41 -9.81
CA HIS A 129 -6.61 -15.92 -10.17
C HIS A 129 -6.55 -17.04 -11.21
N PHE A 130 -5.56 -17.02 -12.12
CA PHE A 130 -5.36 -18.08 -13.09
C PHE A 130 -4.96 -19.41 -12.42
N GLU A 131 -4.05 -19.37 -11.43
CA GLU A 131 -3.65 -20.56 -10.66
C GLU A 131 -4.82 -21.15 -9.87
N TYR A 132 -5.60 -20.28 -9.20
CA TYR A 132 -6.82 -20.72 -8.50
C TYR A 132 -7.86 -21.30 -9.45
N MET A 133 -8.07 -20.70 -10.61
CA MET A 133 -8.97 -21.19 -11.61
C MET A 133 -8.60 -22.63 -12.05
N ILE A 134 -7.33 -22.87 -12.36
CA ILE A 134 -6.86 -24.22 -12.75
C ILE A 134 -7.11 -25.22 -11.63
N THR A 135 -6.79 -24.89 -10.38
CA THR A 135 -7.00 -25.82 -9.26
C THR A 135 -8.48 -26.17 -9.07
N TRP A 136 -9.40 -25.24 -9.22
CA TRP A 136 -10.83 -25.49 -9.14
C TRP A 136 -11.34 -26.36 -10.29
N TYR A 137 -10.85 -26.13 -11.53
CA TYR A 137 -11.20 -26.99 -12.67
C TYR A 137 -10.70 -28.42 -12.49
N LEU A 138 -9.47 -28.61 -12.02
CA LEU A 138 -8.91 -29.94 -11.75
C LEU A 138 -9.71 -30.69 -10.67
N LEU A 139 -10.10 -29.98 -9.59
CA LEU A 139 -10.97 -30.55 -8.56
C LEU A 139 -12.35 -30.96 -9.12
N GLY A 140 -12.95 -30.11 -9.96
CA GLY A 140 -14.21 -30.41 -10.61
C GLY A 140 -14.12 -31.63 -11.50
N ILE A 141 -13.11 -31.72 -12.37
CA ILE A 141 -12.88 -32.86 -13.26
C ILE A 141 -12.63 -34.13 -12.46
N SER A 142 -11.80 -34.11 -11.43
CA SER A 142 -11.51 -35.27 -10.59
C SER A 142 -12.78 -35.80 -9.90
N SER A 143 -13.65 -34.92 -9.44
CA SER A 143 -14.94 -35.29 -8.84
C SER A 143 -15.86 -35.97 -9.82
N ILE A 144 -15.94 -35.49 -11.07
CA ILE A 144 -16.74 -36.11 -12.14
C ILE A 144 -16.20 -37.51 -12.49
N VAL A 145 -14.89 -37.65 -12.65
CA VAL A 145 -14.23 -38.91 -12.91
C VAL A 145 -14.54 -39.94 -11.80
N MET A 146 -14.43 -39.51 -10.55
CA MET A 146 -14.73 -40.35 -9.39
C MET A 146 -16.18 -40.81 -9.39
N LEU A 147 -17.13 -39.93 -9.70
CA LEU A 147 -18.56 -40.31 -9.83
C LEU A 147 -18.81 -41.34 -10.93
N ILE A 148 -18.14 -41.19 -12.09
CA ILE A 148 -18.26 -42.15 -13.21
C ILE A 148 -17.72 -43.52 -12.79
N ILE A 149 -16.58 -43.58 -12.11
CA ILE A 149 -15.98 -44.84 -11.63
C ILE A 149 -16.91 -45.52 -10.61
N LEU A 150 -17.45 -44.78 -9.65
CA LEU A 150 -18.36 -45.30 -8.64
C LEU A 150 -19.65 -45.86 -9.28
N ARG A 151 -20.19 -45.14 -10.27
CA ARG A 151 -21.42 -45.59 -10.98
C ARG A 151 -21.20 -46.83 -11.85
N ARG A 152 -19.98 -47.07 -12.33
CA ARG A 152 -19.65 -48.30 -13.10
C ARG A 152 -19.42 -49.53 -12.23
N LYS A 153 -19.16 -49.33 -10.92
CA LYS A 153 -18.96 -50.44 -9.96
C LYS A 153 -20.27 -50.97 -9.35
N ASN A 154 -21.33 -50.19 -9.44
CA ASN A 154 -22.69 -50.57 -9.06
C ASN A 154 -23.49 -51.00 -10.30
#